data_cf58c7141961873973af25e9e25f321b
#
_entry.id   cf58c7141961873973af25e9e25f321b
#
_cell.length_a   1.000
_cell.length_b   1.000
_cell.length_c   1.000
_cell.angle_alpha   90.00
_cell.angle_beta   90.00
_cell.angle_gamma   90.00
#
_symmetry.space_group_name_H-M   'P 1'
#
loop_
_entity.id
_entity.type
_entity.pdbx_description
1 polymer ?
#
loop_
_entity_poly.entity_id
_entity_poly.type
_entity_poly.pdbx_seq_one_letter_code
_entity_poly.pdbx_strand_id
1 'polypeptide(L)'
;MEQLLHYVWKHKIFPLMPLRTTSGQPVEVIDPGLPNPNAGPDFFNAKLKIDNMLWVGNVELHAQASDWFRHGHDRNTAYDNVILHVVGVSDCEVHRTNGDVIAQLQLCCPESIRCRSVSYTHLTL
;
A
#
# COMPACT_ATOMS: atom_id res chain seq x y z
N MET A 1 -7.50 1.46 -11.50
CA MET A 1 -6.84 0.53 -10.58
C MET A 1 -6.31 1.22 -9.33
N GLU A 2 -5.51 2.24 -9.51
CA GLU A 2 -4.92 2.94 -8.37
C GLU A 2 -5.97 3.60 -7.48
N GLN A 3 -7.00 4.18 -8.09
CA GLN A 3 -8.10 4.78 -7.33
C GLN A 3 -8.81 3.75 -6.46
N LEU A 4 -8.96 2.54 -6.96
CA LEU A 4 -9.59 1.47 -6.19
C LEU A 4 -8.70 1.06 -5.02
N LEU A 5 -7.38 1.03 -5.22
CA LEU A 5 -6.44 0.76 -4.13
C LEU A 5 -6.55 1.82 -3.03
N HIS A 6 -6.67 3.09 -3.43
CA HIS A 6 -6.86 4.18 -2.46
C HIS A 6 -8.11 3.95 -1.62
N TYR A 7 -9.20 3.57 -2.25
CA TYR A 7 -10.46 3.31 -1.56
C TYR A 7 -10.32 2.14 -0.59
N VAL A 8 -9.73 1.05 -1.06
CA VAL A 8 -9.52 -0.15 -0.25
C VAL A 8 -8.64 0.16 0.96
N TRP A 9 -7.57 0.91 0.75
CA TRP A 9 -6.66 1.26 1.84
C TRP A 9 -7.33 2.19 2.84
N LYS A 10 -7.96 3.25 2.35
CA LYS A 10 -8.60 4.26 3.20
C LYS A 10 -9.64 3.63 4.13
N HIS A 11 -10.41 2.70 3.62
CA HIS A 11 -11.51 2.10 4.37
C HIS A 11 -11.14 0.76 5.00
N LYS A 12 -9.87 0.37 4.93
CA LYS A 12 -9.35 -0.85 5.54
C LYS A 12 -10.13 -2.08 5.07
N ILE A 13 -10.42 -2.13 3.77
CA ILE A 13 -11.12 -3.27 3.17
C ILE A 13 -10.07 -4.31 2.78
N PHE A 14 -9.64 -5.08 3.78
CA PHE A 14 -8.56 -6.04 3.59
C PHE A 14 -9.11 -7.47 3.56
N PRO A 15 -8.37 -8.39 2.92
CA PRO A 15 -8.78 -9.79 2.93
C PRO A 15 -8.79 -10.32 4.36
N LEU A 16 -9.54 -11.39 4.59
CA LEU A 16 -9.64 -11.99 5.92
C LEU A 16 -8.32 -12.60 6.38
N MET A 17 -7.44 -12.93 5.43
CA MET A 17 -6.14 -13.47 5.77
C MET A 17 -5.23 -12.36 6.26
N PRO A 18 -4.29 -12.68 7.18
CA PRO A 18 -3.36 -11.66 7.67
C PRO A 18 -2.55 -11.04 6.53
N LEU A 19 -2.35 -9.72 6.61
CA LEU A 19 -1.53 -9.01 5.65
C LEU A 19 -0.04 -9.30 5.91
N ARG A 20 0.74 -9.41 4.84
CA ARG A 20 2.18 -9.60 4.94
C ARG A 20 2.87 -8.76 3.88
N THR A 21 4.05 -8.26 4.21
CA THR A 21 4.88 -7.59 3.21
C THR A 21 5.36 -8.62 2.19
N THR A 22 5.92 -8.12 1.10
CA THR A 22 6.49 -9.01 0.07
C THR A 22 7.67 -9.82 0.60
N SER A 23 8.28 -9.40 1.71
CA SER A 23 9.34 -10.17 2.38
C SER A 23 8.81 -11.08 3.49
N GLY A 24 7.49 -11.17 3.64
CA GLY A 24 6.85 -12.10 4.57
C GLY A 24 6.61 -11.58 5.97
N GLN A 25 6.85 -10.31 6.22
CA GLN A 25 6.63 -9.73 7.55
C GLN A 25 5.14 -9.43 7.76
N PRO A 26 4.58 -9.76 8.92
CA PRO A 26 3.17 -9.47 9.18
C PRO A 26 2.93 -7.97 9.32
N VAL A 27 1.79 -7.52 8.81
CA VAL A 27 1.40 -6.10 8.83
C VAL A 27 0.03 -5.97 9.49
N GLU A 28 -0.06 -5.05 10.43
CA GLU A 28 -1.35 -4.65 11.00
C GLU A 28 -1.54 -3.17 10.78
N VAL A 29 -2.66 -2.78 10.18
CA VAL A 29 -2.98 -1.38 9.92
C VAL A 29 -3.82 -0.87 11.07
N ILE A 30 -3.20 -0.05 11.93
CA ILE A 30 -3.90 0.56 13.06
C ILE A 30 -4.67 1.79 12.57
N ASP A 31 -4.00 2.62 11.76
CA ASP A 31 -4.58 3.84 11.19
C ASP A 31 -4.02 3.98 9.77
N PRO A 32 -4.86 4.00 8.75
CA PRO A 32 -4.37 4.09 7.36
C PRO A 32 -3.79 5.46 7.01
N GLY A 33 -3.97 6.46 7.87
CA GLY A 33 -3.47 7.79 7.61
C GLY A 33 -4.52 8.71 7.02
N LEU A 34 -4.15 9.97 6.87
CA LEU A 34 -5.03 10.98 6.29
C LEU A 34 -4.76 11.12 4.79
N PRO A 35 -5.80 11.06 3.95
CA PRO A 35 -5.59 11.23 2.52
C PRO A 35 -4.97 12.59 2.20
N ASN A 36 -4.03 12.59 1.27
CA ASN A 36 -3.35 13.78 0.81
C ASN A 36 -3.80 14.10 -0.62
N PRO A 37 -4.59 15.16 -0.83
CA PRO A 37 -5.05 15.50 -2.17
C PRO A 37 -4.02 16.24 -3.00
N ASN A 38 -2.86 16.59 -2.42
CA ASN A 38 -1.84 17.39 -3.07
C ASN A 38 -0.62 16.53 -3.40
N ALA A 39 0.47 17.18 -3.81
CA ALA A 39 1.72 16.49 -4.12
C ALA A 39 2.29 15.84 -2.86
N GLY A 40 3.06 14.77 -3.05
CA GLY A 40 3.66 14.03 -1.96
C GLY A 40 2.97 12.68 -1.77
N PRO A 41 3.34 11.94 -0.73
CA PRO A 41 2.76 10.63 -0.46
C PRO A 41 1.24 10.67 -0.34
N ASP A 42 0.59 9.57 -0.66
CA ASP A 42 -0.87 9.49 -0.76
C ASP A 42 -1.59 9.59 0.57
N PHE A 43 -0.98 9.08 1.64
CA PHE A 43 -1.56 9.14 2.99
C PHE A 43 -0.50 9.59 3.97
N PHE A 44 -0.87 10.50 4.87
CA PHE A 44 0.03 11.03 5.89
C PHE A 44 -0.24 10.41 7.25
N ASN A 45 0.83 10.17 7.99
CA ASN A 45 0.77 9.79 9.41
C ASN A 45 -0.03 8.52 9.64
N ALA A 46 0.17 7.54 8.79
CA ALA A 46 -0.36 6.20 9.03
C ALA A 46 0.33 5.57 10.23
N LYS A 47 -0.38 4.71 10.93
CA LYS A 47 0.16 3.99 12.07
C LYS A 47 0.02 2.50 11.80
N LEU A 48 1.15 1.81 11.70
CA LEU A 48 1.20 0.41 11.30
C LEU A 48 2.08 -0.36 12.28
N LYS A 49 1.78 -1.66 12.42
CA LYS A 49 2.73 -2.60 12.99
C LYS A 49 3.27 -3.46 11.87
N ILE A 50 4.59 -3.46 11.71
CA ILE A 50 5.26 -4.33 10.75
C ILE A 50 6.23 -5.18 11.54
N ASP A 51 6.05 -6.51 11.49
CA ASP A 51 6.87 -7.45 12.23
C ASP A 51 6.89 -7.11 13.72
N ASN A 52 5.71 -6.77 14.27
CA ASN A 52 5.50 -6.40 15.68
C ASN A 52 6.16 -5.09 16.09
N MET A 53 6.67 -4.31 15.16
CA MET A 53 7.25 -3.01 15.45
C MET A 53 6.29 -1.93 14.98
N LEU A 54 6.07 -0.95 15.85
CA LEU A 54 5.17 0.17 15.56
C LEU A 54 5.88 1.18 14.67
N TRP A 55 5.25 1.56 13.57
CA TRP A 55 5.76 2.56 12.65
C TRP A 55 4.71 3.65 12.45
N VAL A 56 5.17 4.90 12.41
CA VAL A 56 4.33 6.04 12.06
C VAL A 56 5.00 6.76 10.89
N GLY A 57 4.26 6.96 9.81
CA GLY A 57 4.82 7.62 8.64
C GLY A 57 3.81 7.63 7.51
N ASN A 58 4.32 7.84 6.30
CA ASN A 58 3.45 8.02 5.15
C ASN A 58 3.32 6.73 4.35
N VAL A 59 2.25 6.65 3.56
CA VAL A 59 1.97 5.48 2.73
C VAL A 59 1.77 5.98 1.29
N GLU A 60 2.38 5.27 0.36
CA GLU A 60 2.23 5.55 -1.06
C GLU A 60 1.60 4.33 -1.74
N LEU A 61 0.67 4.57 -2.67
CA LEU A 61 -0.04 3.52 -3.38
C LEU A 61 0.20 3.63 -4.88
N HIS A 62 0.45 2.50 -5.53
CA HIS A 62 0.62 2.44 -6.99
C HIS A 62 -0.02 1.18 -7.54
N ALA A 63 -0.46 1.24 -8.79
CA ALA A 63 -0.94 0.04 -9.48
C ALA A 63 0.19 -0.97 -9.61
N GLN A 64 1.40 -0.51 -9.94
CA GLN A 64 2.58 -1.35 -10.06
C GLN A 64 3.71 -0.76 -9.23
N ALA A 65 4.55 -1.63 -8.64
CA ALA A 65 5.65 -1.14 -7.82
C ALA A 65 6.63 -0.29 -8.64
N SER A 66 6.84 -0.62 -9.90
CA SER A 66 7.74 0.12 -10.77
C SER A 66 7.31 1.57 -11.00
N ASP A 67 6.06 1.91 -10.69
CA ASP A 67 5.60 3.30 -10.77
C ASP A 67 6.37 4.20 -9.81
N TRP A 68 6.91 3.64 -8.73
CA TRP A 68 7.77 4.38 -7.80
C TRP A 68 8.93 5.03 -8.55
N PHE A 69 9.60 4.27 -9.39
CA PHE A 69 10.72 4.79 -10.18
C PHE A 69 10.27 5.66 -11.34
N ARG A 70 9.14 5.29 -11.96
CA ARG A 70 8.60 6.05 -13.08
C ARG A 70 8.23 7.47 -12.67
N HIS A 71 7.78 7.64 -11.42
CA HIS A 71 7.44 8.95 -10.88
C HIS A 71 8.61 9.63 -10.18
N GLY A 72 9.79 9.00 -10.17
CA GLY A 72 10.98 9.59 -9.60
C GLY A 72 11.03 9.64 -8.09
N HIS A 73 10.23 8.81 -7.41
CA HIS A 73 10.17 8.83 -5.94
C HIS A 73 11.47 8.38 -5.30
N ASP A 74 12.27 7.59 -6.00
CA ASP A 74 13.58 7.14 -5.51
C ASP A 74 14.60 8.28 -5.43
N ARG A 75 14.28 9.42 -6.02
CA ARG A 75 15.17 10.60 -6.03
C ARG A 75 14.49 11.82 -5.42
N ASN A 76 13.39 11.61 -4.71
CA ASN A 76 12.60 12.71 -4.14
C ASN A 76 12.52 12.52 -2.63
N THR A 77 13.17 13.44 -1.88
CA THR A 77 13.22 13.36 -0.42
C THR A 77 11.84 13.50 0.23
N ALA A 78 10.85 14.02 -0.49
CA ALA A 78 9.48 14.09 0.03
C ALA A 78 8.88 12.71 0.28
N TYR A 79 9.46 11.65 -0.32
CA TYR A 79 8.99 10.27 -0.16
C TYR A 79 9.86 9.45 0.79
N ASP A 80 10.86 10.08 1.44
CA ASP A 80 11.74 9.35 2.35
C ASP A 80 11.05 8.92 3.64
N ASN A 81 9.90 9.53 3.97
CA ASN A 81 9.11 9.17 5.14
C ASN A 81 8.02 8.13 4.83
N VAL A 82 8.04 7.54 3.64
CA VAL A 82 7.13 6.45 3.30
C VAL A 82 7.59 5.21 4.05
N ILE A 83 6.70 4.65 4.87
CA ILE A 83 6.98 3.46 5.67
C ILE A 83 6.41 2.20 5.03
N LEU A 84 5.47 2.36 4.08
CA LEU A 84 4.88 1.23 3.39
C LEU A 84 4.47 1.66 1.99
N HIS A 85 4.85 0.86 1.01
CA HIS A 85 4.44 1.03 -0.38
C HIS A 85 3.41 -0.04 -0.70
N VAL A 86 2.18 0.37 -1.02
CA VAL A 86 1.07 -0.55 -1.28
C VAL A 86 0.85 -0.62 -2.78
N VAL A 87 0.87 -1.82 -3.34
CA VAL A 87 0.84 -2.00 -4.80
C VAL A 87 -0.17 -3.06 -5.21
N GLY A 88 -0.68 -2.91 -6.41
CA GLY A 88 -1.51 -3.95 -7.03
C GLY A 88 -0.67 -5.08 -7.57
N VAL A 89 0.49 -4.75 -8.15
CA VAL A 89 1.44 -5.72 -8.70
C VAL A 89 2.82 -5.40 -8.17
N SER A 90 3.45 -6.38 -7.53
CA SER A 90 4.78 -6.23 -6.96
C SER A 90 5.81 -6.71 -7.98
N ASP A 91 6.17 -5.84 -8.93
CA ASP A 91 7.09 -6.19 -10.01
C ASP A 91 8.55 -5.83 -9.70
N CYS A 92 8.81 -5.12 -8.61
CA CYS A 92 10.19 -4.81 -8.18
C CYS A 92 10.19 -4.31 -6.75
N GLU A 93 11.36 -4.27 -6.14
CA GLU A 93 11.57 -3.59 -4.85
C GLU A 93 11.72 -2.10 -5.09
N VAL A 94 11.40 -1.29 -4.06
CA VAL A 94 11.57 0.16 -4.11
C VAL A 94 12.43 0.62 -2.94
N HIS A 95 13.04 1.79 -3.08
CA HIS A 95 13.96 2.29 -2.05
C HIS A 95 13.88 3.81 -1.92
N ARG A 96 14.34 4.29 -0.78
CA ARG A 96 14.45 5.72 -0.48
C ARG A 96 15.66 6.32 -1.18
N THR A 97 15.79 7.63 -1.05
CA THR A 97 16.93 8.34 -1.67
C THR A 97 18.27 7.85 -1.14
N ASN A 98 18.31 7.32 0.09
CA ASN A 98 19.54 6.78 0.68
C ASN A 98 19.79 5.32 0.33
N GLY A 99 18.91 4.69 -0.46
CA GLY A 99 19.05 3.30 -0.86
C GLY A 99 18.37 2.29 0.04
N ASP A 100 17.83 2.69 1.18
CA ASP A 100 17.12 1.77 2.06
C ASP A 100 15.86 1.25 1.39
N VAL A 101 15.65 -0.06 1.45
CA VAL A 101 14.46 -0.70 0.87
C VAL A 101 13.24 -0.36 1.72
N ILE A 102 12.14 -0.02 1.05
CA ILE A 102 10.88 0.29 1.72
C ILE A 102 10.03 -0.98 1.76
N ALA A 103 9.41 -1.23 2.91
CA ALA A 103 8.47 -2.34 3.06
C ALA A 103 7.35 -2.20 2.03
N GLN A 104 6.95 -3.31 1.42
CA GLN A 104 5.97 -3.30 0.33
C GLN A 104 4.90 -4.33 0.59
N LEU A 105 3.66 -3.95 0.32
CA LEU A 105 2.49 -4.79 0.52
C LEU A 105 1.74 -4.88 -0.80
N GLN A 106 1.48 -6.10 -1.25
CA GLN A 106 0.67 -6.31 -2.45
C GLN A 106 -0.77 -6.58 -2.04
N LEU A 107 -1.68 -5.76 -2.55
CA LEU A 107 -3.11 -5.94 -2.35
C LEU A 107 -3.74 -6.34 -3.67
N CYS A 108 -4.22 -7.57 -3.73
CA CYS A 108 -4.89 -8.09 -4.93
C CYS A 108 -6.40 -7.95 -4.85
N CYS A 109 -6.90 -7.32 -3.78
CA CYS A 109 -8.33 -7.26 -3.52
C CYS A 109 -9.16 -6.58 -4.60
N PRO A 110 -8.67 -5.60 -5.36
CA PRO A 110 -9.52 -5.02 -6.40
C PRO A 110 -10.05 -6.05 -7.38
N GLU A 111 -9.18 -6.96 -7.81
CA GLU A 111 -9.60 -8.03 -8.71
C GLU A 111 -10.57 -8.97 -8.03
N SER A 112 -10.25 -9.35 -6.81
CA SER A 112 -11.11 -10.25 -6.03
C SER A 112 -12.48 -9.63 -5.77
N ILE A 113 -12.51 -8.35 -5.44
CA ILE A 113 -13.76 -7.66 -5.18
C ILE A 113 -14.62 -7.64 -6.43
N ARG A 114 -14.04 -7.36 -7.59
CA ARG A 114 -14.79 -7.38 -8.84
C ARG A 114 -15.33 -8.76 -9.15
N CYS A 115 -14.52 -9.78 -8.93
CA CYS A 115 -14.98 -11.15 -9.14
C CYS A 115 -16.15 -11.48 -8.25
N ARG A 116 -16.07 -11.10 -6.98
CA ARG A 116 -17.16 -11.39 -6.05
C ARG A 116 -18.41 -10.60 -6.39
N SER A 117 -18.26 -9.34 -6.78
CA SER A 117 -19.41 -8.51 -7.11
C SER A 117 -20.10 -9.01 -8.37
N VAL A 118 -19.35 -9.61 -9.26
CA VAL A 118 -19.90 -10.17 -10.49
C VAL A 118 -20.57 -11.52 -10.22
N SER A 119 -19.89 -12.34 -9.51
CA SER A 119 -20.38 -13.66 -9.23
C SER A 119 -21.42 -13.70 -8.15
N TYR A 120 -21.51 -12.76 -7.42
CA TYR A 120 -22.08 -12.53 -6.35
C TYR A 120 -23.00 -12.41 -6.15
N THR A 121 -22.85 -12.45 -6.60
CA THR A 121 -23.04 -12.50 -6.46
C THR A 121 -22.82 -13.18 -6.08
N HIS A 122 -22.75 -13.53 -5.93
CA HIS A 122 -22.29 -14.12 -5.42
C HIS A 122 -21.80 -14.34 -4.61
N LEU A 123 -22.13 -13.96 -4.22
CA LEU A 123 -21.60 -13.96 -3.42
C LEU A 123 -21.55 -13.95 -2.78
N THR A 124 -21.95 -13.82 -2.46
CA THR A 124 -21.79 -13.59 -1.86
C THR A 124 -21.71 -13.44 -1.42
N LEU A 125 -21.98 -13.21 -1.50
CA LEU A 125 -21.77 -12.91 -1.07
C LEU A 125 -21.71 -12.85 -0.90
#